data_b21acf0e40758d9295b66012898acb2c
#
_entry.id   b21acf0e40758d9295b66012898acb2c
#
_cell.length_a   1.000
_cell.length_b   1.000
_cell.length_c   1.000
_cell.angle_alpha   90.00
_cell.angle_beta   90.00
_cell.angle_gamma   90.00
#
_symmetry.space_group_name_H-M   'P 1'
#
loop_
_entity.id
_entity.type
_entity.pdbx_description
1 polymer ?
#
loop_
_entity_poly.entity_id
_entity_poly.type
_entity_poly.pdbx_seq_one_letter_code
_entity_poly.pdbx_strand_id
1 'polypeptide(L)'
;MTSWEGRVPEDLADTYVASRTAMDDMPMGAVDYGTVVWDLDRVHAAAAAVAARGETLHTVAAVSTADGTVVGFTELVVPADGTGDAQHYGTAVLPAHRGHGLARWMKSAAILAARDHHPRLDGLLTDTADNNPHMRHVNDALGYLPTHVAHEYQLDLG
;
A
#
# COMPACT_ATOMS: atom_id res chain seq x y z
N MET A 1 -12.96 -0.14 9.47
CA MET A 1 -12.25 0.18 8.22
C MET A 1 -12.64 1.57 7.78
N THR A 2 -11.71 2.38 7.33
CA THR A 2 -11.91 3.72 6.78
C THR A 2 -11.09 3.86 5.49
N SER A 3 -11.41 4.87 4.67
CA SER A 3 -10.67 5.14 3.44
C SER A 3 -10.65 6.65 3.17
N TRP A 4 -9.63 7.11 2.44
CA TRP A 4 -9.49 8.50 2.00
C TRP A 4 -8.68 8.58 0.71
N GLU A 5 -8.71 9.76 0.09
CA GLU A 5 -7.90 10.10 -1.07
C GLU A 5 -6.87 11.17 -0.71
N GLY A 6 -5.67 11.03 -1.27
CA GLY A 6 -4.58 11.98 -1.05
C GLY A 6 -4.09 12.03 0.40
N ARG A 7 -4.25 13.19 1.06
CA ARG A 7 -3.74 13.40 2.42
C ARG A 7 -4.53 12.62 3.46
N VAL A 8 -3.80 12.08 4.42
CA VAL A 8 -4.39 11.42 5.57
C VAL A 8 -5.24 12.42 6.39
N PRO A 9 -6.43 12.01 6.90
CA PRO A 9 -7.23 12.82 7.82
C PRO A 9 -6.46 13.15 9.12
N GLU A 10 -6.66 14.35 9.68
CA GLU A 10 -5.92 14.83 10.85
C GLU A 10 -6.10 13.92 12.08
N ASP A 11 -7.30 13.40 12.28
CA ASP A 11 -7.64 12.50 13.39
C ASP A 11 -6.98 11.11 13.30
N LEU A 12 -6.49 10.73 12.13
CA LEU A 12 -5.78 9.46 11.89
C LEU A 12 -4.27 9.64 11.66
N ALA A 13 -3.80 10.88 11.51
CA ALA A 13 -2.45 11.18 11.03
C ALA A 13 -1.35 10.51 11.87
N ASP A 14 -1.36 10.70 13.18
CA ASP A 14 -0.33 10.16 14.07
C ASP A 14 -0.30 8.63 14.06
N THR A 15 -1.47 7.99 14.11
CA THR A 15 -1.56 6.53 14.15
C THR A 15 -1.28 5.91 12.77
N TYR A 16 -1.60 6.62 11.68
CA TYR A 16 -1.23 6.22 10.34
C TYR A 16 0.29 6.29 10.12
N VAL A 17 0.94 7.37 10.56
CA VAL A 17 2.41 7.48 10.56
C VAL A 17 3.02 6.31 11.35
N ALA A 18 2.55 6.04 12.55
CA ALA A 18 3.02 4.92 13.36
C ALA A 18 2.82 3.57 12.66
N SER A 19 1.72 3.38 11.92
CA SER A 19 1.45 2.14 11.19
C SER A 19 2.44 1.88 10.03
N ARG A 20 3.14 2.91 9.55
CA ARG A 20 4.19 2.78 8.51
C ARG A 20 5.36 1.92 8.97
N THR A 21 5.64 1.82 10.26
CA THR A 21 6.67 0.92 10.80
C THR A 21 6.41 -0.56 10.49
N ALA A 22 5.15 -0.91 10.14
CA ALA A 22 4.82 -2.24 9.66
C ALA A 22 5.47 -2.60 8.30
N MET A 23 6.04 -1.61 7.60
CA MET A 23 6.82 -1.82 6.37
C MET A 23 8.29 -2.17 6.65
N ASP A 24 8.81 -1.87 7.85
CA ASP A 24 10.24 -2.00 8.16
C ASP A 24 10.72 -3.46 8.18
N ASP A 25 9.84 -4.41 8.45
CA ASP A 25 10.14 -5.84 8.45
C ASP A 25 9.68 -6.58 7.18
N MET A 26 9.30 -5.83 6.14
CA MET A 26 8.93 -6.46 4.87
C MET A 26 10.15 -7.10 4.20
N PRO A 27 9.97 -8.31 3.66
CA PRO A 27 11.01 -8.91 2.82
C PRO A 27 11.24 -8.05 1.57
N MET A 28 12.46 -7.48 1.45
CA MET A 28 12.86 -6.57 0.35
C MET A 28 13.94 -7.19 -0.55
N GLY A 29 14.16 -8.50 -0.45
CA GLY A 29 15.24 -9.17 -1.19
C GLY A 29 16.61 -8.85 -0.62
N ALA A 30 17.63 -8.74 -1.49
CA ALA A 30 19.02 -8.46 -1.13
C ALA A 30 19.41 -6.98 -1.27
N VAL A 31 18.52 -6.14 -1.75
CA VAL A 31 18.77 -4.70 -1.96
C VAL A 31 18.71 -3.97 -0.62
N ASP A 32 19.73 -3.16 -0.33
CA ASP A 32 19.73 -2.26 0.83
C ASP A 32 19.05 -0.94 0.47
N TYR A 33 17.81 -0.77 0.92
CA TYR A 33 17.06 0.48 0.76
C TYR A 33 17.32 1.50 1.86
N GLY A 34 18.21 1.16 2.81
CA GLY A 34 18.45 1.96 4.01
C GLY A 34 17.24 1.99 4.94
N THR A 35 17.32 2.81 5.99
CA THR A 35 16.21 3.01 6.93
C THR A 35 15.37 4.20 6.50
N VAL A 36 14.08 3.97 6.26
CA VAL A 36 13.13 5.02 5.97
C VAL A 36 12.45 5.46 7.27
N VAL A 37 12.77 6.68 7.73
CA VAL A 37 12.03 7.28 8.85
C VAL A 37 10.77 7.93 8.31
N TRP A 38 9.62 7.47 8.78
CA TRP A 38 8.33 8.05 8.47
C TRP A 38 7.91 9.06 9.52
N ASP A 39 7.56 10.23 9.07
CA ASP A 39 6.89 11.29 9.82
C ASP A 39 5.71 11.84 8.99
N LEU A 40 4.96 12.76 9.56
CA LEU A 40 3.78 13.33 8.93
C LEU A 40 4.13 14.12 7.66
N ASP A 41 5.24 14.84 7.66
CA ASP A 41 5.69 15.62 6.51
C ASP A 41 6.02 14.70 5.33
N ARG A 42 6.68 13.59 5.59
CA ARG A 42 7.00 12.59 4.56
C ARG A 42 5.73 11.90 4.02
N VAL A 43 4.78 11.58 4.88
CA VAL A 43 3.47 11.03 4.45
C VAL A 43 2.75 12.04 3.54
N HIS A 44 2.72 13.31 3.92
CA HIS A 44 2.12 14.37 3.11
C HIS A 44 2.88 14.61 1.80
N ALA A 45 4.21 14.58 1.83
CA ALA A 45 5.04 14.70 0.63
C ALA A 45 4.81 13.55 -0.35
N ALA A 46 4.67 12.32 0.14
CA ALA A 46 4.35 11.15 -0.70
C ALA A 46 2.99 11.32 -1.40
N ALA A 47 1.95 11.72 -0.67
CA ALA A 47 0.64 12.01 -1.26
C ALA A 47 0.69 13.18 -2.27
N ALA A 48 1.44 14.24 -1.96
CA ALA A 48 1.63 15.37 -2.86
C ALA A 48 2.38 14.98 -4.15
N ALA A 49 3.37 14.09 -4.05
CA ALA A 49 4.11 13.59 -5.21
C ALA A 49 3.21 12.78 -6.17
N VAL A 50 2.27 11.99 -5.65
CA VAL A 50 1.26 11.30 -6.46
C VAL A 50 0.36 12.33 -7.14
N ALA A 51 -0.18 13.30 -6.40
CA ALA A 51 -1.04 14.33 -6.94
C ALA A 51 -0.33 15.21 -8.00
N ALA A 52 0.97 15.49 -7.84
CA ALA A 52 1.76 16.24 -8.81
C ALA A 52 1.91 15.57 -10.17
N ARG A 53 1.76 14.22 -10.22
CA ARG A 53 1.69 13.45 -11.48
C ARG A 53 0.28 13.41 -12.07
N GLY A 54 -0.69 14.07 -11.41
CA GLY A 54 -2.11 14.02 -11.77
C GLY A 54 -2.81 12.73 -11.34
N GLU A 55 -2.14 11.87 -10.60
CA GLU A 55 -2.68 10.59 -10.13
C GLU A 55 -3.43 10.74 -8.80
N THR A 56 -4.27 9.78 -8.47
CA THR A 56 -5.01 9.75 -7.22
C THR A 56 -4.49 8.64 -6.31
N LEU A 57 -4.08 9.00 -5.10
CA LEU A 57 -3.72 8.05 -4.05
C LEU A 57 -4.97 7.69 -3.24
N HIS A 58 -5.41 6.45 -3.33
CA HIS A 58 -6.47 5.91 -2.48
C HIS A 58 -5.85 5.08 -1.36
N THR A 59 -6.21 5.39 -0.13
CA THR A 59 -5.78 4.61 1.03
C THR A 59 -6.99 3.97 1.71
N VAL A 60 -6.86 2.68 2.02
CA VAL A 60 -7.81 1.95 2.87
C VAL A 60 -7.07 1.51 4.13
N ALA A 61 -7.60 1.81 5.30
CA ALA A 61 -7.00 1.50 6.58
C ALA A 61 -7.92 0.67 7.48
N ALA A 62 -7.32 -0.30 8.16
CA ALA A 62 -7.94 -0.99 9.28
C ALA A 62 -7.70 -0.17 10.56
N VAL A 63 -8.78 0.18 11.23
CA VAL A 63 -8.76 0.95 12.48
C VAL A 63 -9.26 0.05 13.62
N SER A 64 -8.51 -0.01 14.68
CA SER A 64 -8.87 -0.72 15.91
C SER A 64 -10.14 -0.10 16.53
N THR A 65 -11.12 -0.90 16.86
CA THR A 65 -12.34 -0.43 17.52
C THR A 65 -12.14 -0.19 19.01
N ALA A 66 -11.03 -0.64 19.59
CA ALA A 66 -10.74 -0.49 21.01
C ALA A 66 -10.23 0.92 21.35
N ASP A 67 -9.43 1.51 20.45
CA ASP A 67 -8.69 2.73 20.71
C ASP A 67 -8.61 3.71 19.53
N GLY A 68 -9.18 3.37 18.38
CA GLY A 68 -9.18 4.21 17.19
C GLY A 68 -7.84 4.26 16.42
N THR A 69 -6.87 3.40 16.78
CA THR A 69 -5.56 3.41 16.12
C THR A 69 -5.59 2.70 14.75
N VAL A 70 -4.82 3.20 13.79
CA VAL A 70 -4.59 2.51 12.50
C VAL A 70 -3.66 1.33 12.73
N VAL A 71 -4.13 0.13 12.44
CA VAL A 71 -3.38 -1.13 12.64
C VAL A 71 -2.89 -1.77 11.35
N GLY A 72 -3.29 -1.21 10.22
CA GLY A 72 -2.84 -1.62 8.89
C GLY A 72 -3.42 -0.73 7.82
N PHE A 73 -2.81 -0.76 6.65
CA PHE A 73 -3.23 0.01 5.49
C PHE A 73 -2.91 -0.69 4.18
N THR A 74 -3.58 -0.27 3.11
CA THR A 74 -3.20 -0.53 1.72
C THR A 74 -3.37 0.75 0.91
N GLU A 75 -2.45 0.99 -0.01
CA GLU A 75 -2.43 2.16 -0.89
C GLU A 75 -2.58 1.72 -2.34
N LEU A 76 -3.44 2.40 -3.08
CA LEU A 76 -3.66 2.21 -4.51
C LEU A 76 -3.51 3.55 -5.21
N VAL A 77 -2.68 3.63 -6.23
CA VAL A 77 -2.52 4.80 -7.08
C VAL A 77 -3.26 4.55 -8.39
N VAL A 78 -4.16 5.46 -8.70
CA VAL A 78 -4.98 5.43 -9.93
C VAL A 78 -4.47 6.48 -10.90
N PRO A 79 -4.28 6.13 -12.20
CA PRO A 79 -3.89 7.08 -13.25
C PRO A 79 -4.85 8.27 -13.37
N ALA A 80 -4.32 9.42 -13.80
CA ALA A 80 -5.03 10.69 -13.90
C ALA A 80 -6.33 10.64 -14.70
N ASP A 81 -6.35 9.88 -15.77
CA ASP A 81 -7.50 9.72 -16.67
C ASP A 81 -8.42 8.56 -16.28
N GLY A 82 -8.08 7.81 -15.23
CA GLY A 82 -8.84 6.65 -14.75
C GLY A 82 -8.86 5.49 -15.75
N THR A 83 -7.82 5.36 -16.59
CA THR A 83 -7.67 4.28 -17.58
C THR A 83 -6.35 3.54 -17.38
N GLY A 84 -6.18 2.39 -18.03
CA GLY A 84 -4.99 1.54 -17.86
C GLY A 84 -4.99 0.83 -16.51
N ASP A 85 -3.81 0.55 -15.99
CA ASP A 85 -3.65 -0.20 -14.73
C ASP A 85 -3.41 0.74 -13.54
N ALA A 86 -4.14 0.53 -12.45
CA ALA A 86 -3.81 1.15 -11.17
C ALA A 86 -2.76 0.31 -10.42
N GLN A 87 -1.94 0.95 -9.58
CA GLN A 87 -0.81 0.32 -8.90
C GLN A 87 -0.99 0.30 -7.38
N HIS A 88 -0.91 -0.87 -6.75
CA HIS A 88 -0.75 -0.95 -5.30
C HIS A 88 0.67 -0.54 -4.90
N TYR A 89 0.79 0.50 -4.06
CA TYR A 89 2.09 1.00 -3.59
C TYR A 89 2.56 0.32 -2.33
N GLY A 90 1.66 0.05 -1.40
CA GLY A 90 2.02 -0.61 -0.16
C GLY A 90 0.81 -1.28 0.49
N THR A 91 1.07 -2.39 1.17
CA THR A 91 0.10 -3.04 2.03
C THR A 91 0.84 -3.58 3.25
N ALA A 92 0.48 -3.10 4.43
CA ALA A 92 1.11 -3.54 5.66
C ALA A 92 0.10 -3.67 6.81
N VAL A 93 0.42 -4.53 7.76
CA VAL A 93 -0.33 -4.74 9.00
C VAL A 93 0.67 -4.80 10.14
N LEU A 94 0.42 -4.04 11.22
CA LEU A 94 1.25 -4.06 12.42
C LEU A 94 1.40 -5.49 12.95
N PRO A 95 2.58 -5.91 13.41
CA PRO A 95 2.87 -7.30 13.80
C PRO A 95 1.83 -7.89 14.76
N ALA A 96 1.39 -7.14 15.78
CA ALA A 96 0.40 -7.58 16.75
C ALA A 96 -1.00 -7.88 16.17
N HIS A 97 -1.26 -7.42 14.94
CA HIS A 97 -2.57 -7.55 14.26
C HIS A 97 -2.52 -8.44 13.02
N ARG A 98 -1.38 -9.11 12.77
CA ARG A 98 -1.23 -10.06 11.65
C ARG A 98 -1.98 -11.35 11.89
N GLY A 99 -2.19 -12.13 10.82
CA GLY A 99 -2.88 -13.44 10.88
C GLY A 99 -4.41 -13.35 10.92
N HIS A 100 -5.01 -12.15 10.95
CA HIS A 100 -6.46 -11.93 11.02
C HIS A 100 -7.11 -11.61 9.66
N GLY A 101 -6.37 -11.75 8.56
CA GLY A 101 -6.89 -11.49 7.21
C GLY A 101 -7.02 -10.01 6.84
N LEU A 102 -6.50 -9.07 7.65
CA LEU A 102 -6.66 -7.62 7.44
C LEU A 102 -6.10 -7.16 6.10
N ALA A 103 -4.93 -7.64 5.68
CA ALA A 103 -4.34 -7.28 4.38
C ALA A 103 -5.28 -7.63 3.23
N ARG A 104 -5.80 -8.87 3.21
CA ARG A 104 -6.78 -9.30 2.20
C ARG A 104 -8.05 -8.48 2.25
N TRP A 105 -8.57 -8.19 3.43
CA TRP A 105 -9.78 -7.40 3.62
C TRP A 105 -9.63 -5.97 3.10
N MET A 106 -8.52 -5.29 3.43
CA MET A 106 -8.23 -3.93 2.95
C MET A 106 -8.01 -3.89 1.43
N LYS A 107 -7.21 -4.83 0.87
CA LYS A 107 -7.02 -4.93 -0.58
C LYS A 107 -8.34 -5.22 -1.31
N SER A 108 -9.18 -6.10 -0.78
CA SER A 108 -10.52 -6.35 -1.35
C SER A 108 -11.35 -5.08 -1.42
N ALA A 109 -11.36 -4.28 -0.34
CA ALA A 109 -12.10 -3.02 -0.30
C ALA A 109 -11.54 -2.00 -1.30
N ALA A 110 -10.21 -1.89 -1.43
CA ALA A 110 -9.58 -1.02 -2.42
C ALA A 110 -9.92 -1.45 -3.86
N ILE A 111 -9.92 -2.75 -4.16
CA ILE A 111 -10.29 -3.30 -5.47
C ILE A 111 -11.76 -2.96 -5.79
N LEU A 112 -12.68 -3.17 -4.85
CA LEU A 112 -14.10 -2.88 -5.06
C LEU A 112 -14.33 -1.39 -5.27
N ALA A 113 -13.72 -0.52 -4.46
CA ALA A 113 -13.79 0.93 -4.61
C ALA A 113 -13.23 1.39 -5.97
N ALA A 114 -12.08 0.83 -6.39
CA ALA A 114 -11.49 1.14 -7.69
C ALA A 114 -12.43 0.78 -8.85
N ARG A 115 -13.07 -0.38 -8.81
CA ARG A 115 -14.06 -0.79 -9.84
C ARG A 115 -15.28 0.11 -9.89
N ASP A 116 -15.75 0.58 -8.74
CA ASP A 116 -16.95 1.44 -8.66
C ASP A 116 -16.63 2.87 -9.12
N HIS A 117 -15.51 3.44 -8.69
CA HIS A 117 -15.17 4.84 -8.96
C HIS A 117 -14.42 5.03 -10.28
N HIS A 118 -13.72 4.00 -10.75
CA HIS A 118 -12.88 4.05 -11.96
C HIS A 118 -13.21 2.88 -12.91
N PRO A 119 -14.43 2.83 -13.48
CA PRO A 119 -14.91 1.68 -14.28
C PRO A 119 -14.17 1.50 -15.62
N ARG A 120 -13.26 2.42 -15.96
CA ARG A 120 -12.42 2.35 -17.17
C ARG A 120 -11.01 1.83 -16.92
N LEU A 121 -10.69 1.43 -15.68
CA LEU A 121 -9.43 0.75 -15.42
C LEU A 121 -9.40 -0.62 -16.09
N ASP A 122 -8.27 -0.95 -16.72
CA ASP A 122 -8.05 -2.26 -17.35
C ASP A 122 -7.68 -3.31 -16.30
N GLY A 123 -6.92 -2.93 -15.27
CA GLY A 123 -6.46 -3.83 -14.23
C GLY A 123 -5.84 -3.15 -13.02
N LEU A 124 -5.29 -3.99 -12.15
CA LEU A 124 -4.59 -3.58 -10.94
C LEU A 124 -3.26 -4.33 -10.86
N LEU A 125 -2.18 -3.60 -10.73
CA LEU A 125 -0.84 -4.16 -10.58
C LEU A 125 -0.40 -4.16 -9.12
N THR A 126 0.47 -5.09 -8.77
CA THR A 126 1.13 -5.13 -7.45
C THR A 126 2.47 -5.85 -7.58
N ASP A 127 3.50 -5.29 -6.97
CA ASP A 127 4.79 -5.93 -6.87
C ASP A 127 4.91 -6.68 -5.55
N THR A 128 5.60 -7.80 -5.57
CA THR A 128 5.80 -8.61 -4.36
C THR A 128 7.15 -9.31 -4.45
N ALA A 129 7.99 -9.13 -3.44
CA ALA A 129 9.27 -9.82 -3.36
C ALA A 129 9.08 -11.35 -3.33
N ASP A 130 9.98 -12.08 -4.00
CA ASP A 130 9.90 -13.54 -4.09
C ASP A 130 9.94 -14.23 -2.72
N ASN A 131 10.64 -13.64 -1.76
CA ASN A 131 10.75 -14.11 -0.39
C ASN A 131 9.61 -13.63 0.53
N ASN A 132 8.49 -13.11 -0.04
CA ASN A 132 7.29 -12.72 0.70
C ASN A 132 6.09 -13.67 0.41
N PRO A 133 6.09 -14.90 0.94
CA PRO A 133 5.04 -15.88 0.67
C PRO A 133 3.66 -15.44 1.20
N HIS A 134 3.63 -14.64 2.26
CA HIS A 134 2.37 -14.17 2.84
C HIS A 134 1.63 -13.23 1.89
N MET A 135 2.33 -12.23 1.33
CA MET A 135 1.71 -11.30 0.39
C MET A 135 1.37 -11.98 -0.94
N ARG A 136 2.20 -12.93 -1.40
CA ARG A 136 1.87 -13.76 -2.57
C ARG A 136 0.57 -14.50 -2.37
N HIS A 137 0.39 -15.17 -1.21
CA HIS A 137 -0.87 -15.85 -0.89
C HIS A 137 -2.08 -14.89 -0.86
N VAL A 138 -1.91 -13.67 -0.34
CA VAL A 138 -2.97 -12.65 -0.36
C VAL A 138 -3.33 -12.26 -1.80
N ASN A 139 -2.33 -12.03 -2.64
CA ASN A 139 -2.53 -11.64 -4.04
C ASN A 139 -3.20 -12.78 -4.83
N ASP A 140 -2.73 -14.01 -4.70
CA ASP A 140 -3.33 -15.19 -5.34
C ASP A 140 -4.81 -15.36 -4.95
N ALA A 141 -5.12 -15.20 -3.65
CA ALA A 141 -6.49 -15.30 -3.14
C ALA A 141 -7.42 -14.17 -3.62
N LEU A 142 -6.86 -13.07 -4.12
CA LEU A 142 -7.58 -11.95 -4.72
C LEU A 142 -7.66 -12.03 -6.25
N GLY A 143 -7.06 -13.06 -6.84
CA GLY A 143 -7.10 -13.30 -8.29
C GLY A 143 -5.99 -12.60 -9.08
N TYR A 144 -4.96 -12.06 -8.43
CA TYR A 144 -3.78 -11.57 -9.14
C TYR A 144 -3.03 -12.74 -9.77
N LEU A 145 -2.57 -12.54 -10.99
CA LEU A 145 -1.76 -13.51 -11.73
C LEU A 145 -0.36 -12.95 -11.98
N PRO A 146 0.70 -13.76 -11.83
CA PRO A 146 2.05 -13.33 -12.18
C PRO A 146 2.13 -12.95 -13.67
N THR A 147 2.68 -11.78 -13.97
CA THR A 147 2.84 -11.26 -15.33
C THR A 147 4.30 -11.19 -15.77
N HIS A 148 5.20 -10.83 -14.85
CA HIS A 148 6.63 -10.70 -15.13
C HIS A 148 7.44 -10.81 -13.84
N VAL A 149 8.75 -10.91 -13.96
CA VAL A 149 9.73 -10.86 -12.88
C VAL A 149 10.63 -9.67 -13.09
N ALA A 150 10.75 -8.79 -12.09
CA ALA A 150 11.70 -7.68 -12.08
C ALA A 150 13.00 -8.12 -11.39
N HIS A 151 14.14 -7.75 -11.98
CA HIS A 151 15.46 -7.93 -11.37
C HIS A 151 16.02 -6.56 -11.00
N GLU A 152 16.33 -6.36 -9.75
CA GLU A 152 16.97 -5.14 -9.23
C GLU A 152 18.47 -5.37 -9.08
N TYR A 153 19.27 -4.39 -9.50
CA TYR A 153 20.72 -4.42 -9.39
C TYR A 153 21.19 -3.23 -8.59
N GLN A 154 22.09 -3.46 -7.65
CA GLN A 154 22.73 -2.42 -6.85
C GLN A 154 24.22 -2.43 -7.08
N LEU A 155 24.82 -1.25 -7.28
CA LEU A 155 26.26 -1.03 -7.34
C LEU A 155 26.65 -0.16 -6.17
N ASP A 156 27.52 -0.67 -5.32
CA ASP A 156 28.15 0.12 -4.27
C ASP A 156 29.30 0.92 -4.87
N LEU A 157 29.31 2.23 -4.64
CA LEU A 157 30.35 3.15 -5.14
C LEU A 157 31.46 3.44 -4.13
N GLY A 158 31.44 2.79 -2.97
CA GLY A 158 32.46 2.94 -1.91
C GLY A 158 32.15 4.01 -0.88
#